data_14d8227622b0aadbda1f3f3ac4af7586
#
_entry.id   14d8227622b0aadbda1f3f3ac4af7586
#
_cell.length_a   1.000
_cell.length_b   1.000
_cell.length_c   1.000
_cell.angle_alpha   90.00
_cell.angle_beta   90.00
_cell.angle_gamma   90.00
#
_symmetry.space_group_name_H-M   'P 1'
#
loop_
_entity.id
_entity.type
_entity.pdbx_description
1 polymer ?
#
loop_
_entity_poly.entity_id
_entity_poly.type
_entity_poly.pdbx_seq_one_letter_code
_entity_poly.pdbx_strand_id
1 'polypeptide(L)'
;MGKELIELKVDGMDCNNCAMSVSRYLERRGLEDVFVNFQTKEVRFRPGPDTLDLEKIKTGIHKLGFVVVEEEAAAPTWTLERKLIVSAIFTLPLLLGHLLLMTGLELSWLASPAVQFALALPVFLIGVTHFGRSALNGLLQAGVPNMDVLIFVGSSAAFVYSTIGWYLQDPTYYFFETAATIISLVLLGNWMEKRAVAQTTTAIGALTELQVPMANRLLPSGEVLPVAKTKLKLGMLLQINEGDLIPTDAVVKEGEGLLDESMLTGESMPVLREKGQEIIGGSTLISGTLQAEVIAVGKNTVLEQMVELVKTAQQDKPPIQQLADRISAIFVPVVLSISILTFLVSYFVLEISSGQALLRAIAVLVVSCPCAMGLATPTAVMVGVGRLARLGVLIKGGRTVEQLANIQHLVFDKTGTLTTGKFRIESAKYPSGEMKLANALVWEMERHSSHPIAQSLRQALDGVPRSENVPQLEIKEQRGIGMVAGGADGYTYRLGSRRLLDETYNCEGDIFLLQDQEVMAVFRL
;
A
#
# COMPACT_ATOMS: atom_id res chain seq x y z
N MET A 1 -3.71 -24.49 14.14
CA MET A 1 -3.43 -24.46 12.71
C MET A 1 -4.08 -23.19 12.15
N GLY A 2 -3.30 -22.20 11.73
CA GLY A 2 -3.86 -20.98 11.17
C GLY A 2 -4.55 -21.28 9.85
N LYS A 3 -5.81 -20.87 9.74
CA LYS A 3 -6.58 -20.98 8.50
C LYS A 3 -5.89 -20.13 7.42
N GLU A 4 -5.61 -20.72 6.28
CA GLU A 4 -4.91 -20.07 5.17
C GLU A 4 -5.74 -18.89 4.63
N LEU A 5 -5.10 -17.75 4.38
CA LEU A 5 -5.73 -16.57 3.81
C LEU A 5 -5.97 -16.81 2.31
N ILE A 6 -7.22 -16.71 1.87
CA ILE A 6 -7.60 -16.86 0.47
C ILE A 6 -7.65 -15.47 -0.16
N GLU A 7 -6.99 -15.34 -1.30
CA GLU A 7 -6.95 -14.11 -2.11
C GLU A 7 -7.58 -14.36 -3.47
N LEU A 8 -8.54 -13.50 -3.86
CA LEU A 8 -9.19 -13.52 -5.18
C LEU A 8 -9.05 -12.14 -5.82
N LYS A 9 -8.88 -12.10 -7.14
CA LYS A 9 -9.02 -10.87 -7.91
C LYS A 9 -10.45 -10.76 -8.45
N VAL A 10 -11.13 -9.65 -8.15
CA VAL A 10 -12.53 -9.42 -8.54
C VAL A 10 -12.63 -8.15 -9.35
N ASP A 11 -13.05 -8.25 -10.60
CA ASP A 11 -13.26 -7.12 -11.51
C ASP A 11 -14.72 -6.64 -11.50
N GLY A 12 -14.93 -5.39 -11.92
CA GLY A 12 -16.25 -4.75 -11.98
C GLY A 12 -16.60 -3.96 -10.71
N MET A 13 -15.74 -3.94 -9.69
CA MET A 13 -15.91 -3.07 -8.52
C MET A 13 -15.37 -1.67 -8.87
N ASP A 14 -16.25 -0.76 -9.27
CA ASP A 14 -15.85 0.58 -9.73
C ASP A 14 -15.88 1.64 -8.60
N CYS A 15 -16.38 1.30 -7.41
CA CYS A 15 -16.49 2.23 -6.26
C CYS A 15 -16.48 1.51 -4.91
N ASN A 16 -16.31 2.28 -3.82
CA ASN A 16 -16.32 1.74 -2.46
C ASN A 16 -17.62 1.02 -2.08
N ASN A 17 -18.76 1.46 -2.62
CA ASN A 17 -20.05 0.78 -2.36
C ASN A 17 -20.10 -0.63 -2.95
N CYS A 18 -19.46 -0.84 -4.09
CA CYS A 18 -19.31 -2.16 -4.69
C CYS A 18 -18.47 -3.07 -3.78
N ALA A 19 -17.34 -2.56 -3.29
CA ALA A 19 -16.48 -3.27 -2.34
C ALA A 19 -17.23 -3.61 -1.03
N MET A 20 -18.02 -2.68 -0.50
CA MET A 20 -18.86 -2.92 0.68
C MET A 20 -19.90 -4.01 0.46
N SER A 21 -20.50 -4.07 -0.73
CA SER A 21 -21.50 -5.10 -1.06
C SER A 21 -20.86 -6.50 -1.07
N VAL A 22 -19.64 -6.62 -1.64
CA VAL A 22 -18.88 -7.87 -1.63
C VAL A 22 -18.44 -8.24 -0.19
N SER A 23 -17.91 -7.28 0.58
CA SER A 23 -17.49 -7.50 1.97
C SER A 23 -18.64 -8.05 2.82
N ARG A 24 -19.80 -7.39 2.79
CA ARG A 24 -20.99 -7.83 3.56
C ARG A 24 -21.52 -9.19 3.10
N TYR A 25 -21.47 -9.48 1.80
CA TYR A 25 -21.85 -10.80 1.30
C TYR A 25 -20.97 -11.89 1.90
N LEU A 26 -19.65 -11.69 1.93
CA LEU A 26 -18.67 -12.63 2.48
C LEU A 26 -18.82 -12.78 4.00
N GLU A 27 -18.99 -11.67 4.73
CA GLU A 27 -19.23 -11.65 6.18
C GLU A 27 -20.50 -12.42 6.57
N ARG A 28 -21.59 -12.24 5.81
CA ARG A 28 -22.85 -13.00 6.02
C ARG A 28 -22.72 -14.50 5.76
N ARG A 29 -21.71 -14.90 4.98
CA ARG A 29 -21.37 -16.32 4.77
C ARG A 29 -20.50 -16.91 5.87
N GLY A 30 -20.24 -16.15 6.94
CA GLY A 30 -19.43 -16.58 8.07
C GLY A 30 -17.94 -16.62 7.80
N LEU A 31 -17.46 -15.86 6.79
CA LEU A 31 -16.04 -15.70 6.52
C LEU A 31 -15.44 -14.66 7.46
N GLU A 32 -14.23 -14.93 7.94
CA GLU A 32 -13.50 -14.09 8.88
C GLU A 32 -12.45 -13.23 8.15
N ASP A 33 -12.04 -12.12 8.76
CA ASP A 33 -11.00 -11.22 8.26
C ASP A 33 -11.24 -10.79 6.78
N VAL A 34 -12.50 -10.49 6.46
CA VAL A 34 -12.89 -10.11 5.10
C VAL A 34 -12.34 -8.74 4.75
N PHE A 35 -11.55 -8.70 3.70
CA PHE A 35 -11.02 -7.47 3.12
C PHE A 35 -11.37 -7.40 1.63
N VAL A 36 -11.91 -6.25 1.19
CA VAL A 36 -12.25 -5.99 -0.20
C VAL A 36 -11.74 -4.61 -0.58
N ASN A 37 -10.91 -4.56 -1.60
CA ASN A 37 -10.37 -3.32 -2.15
C ASN A 37 -10.76 -3.21 -3.63
N PHE A 38 -11.59 -2.21 -3.96
CA PHE A 38 -12.04 -1.98 -5.35
C PHE A 38 -10.93 -1.42 -6.25
N GLN A 39 -9.88 -0.84 -5.68
CA GLN A 39 -8.78 -0.21 -6.42
C GLN A 39 -7.76 -1.23 -6.91
N THR A 40 -7.33 -2.12 -6.00
CA THR A 40 -6.42 -3.24 -6.32
C THR A 40 -7.19 -4.43 -6.88
N LYS A 41 -8.54 -4.38 -6.84
CA LYS A 41 -9.45 -5.47 -7.21
C LYS A 41 -9.24 -6.73 -6.38
N GLU A 42 -8.63 -6.62 -5.21
CA GLU A 42 -8.32 -7.72 -4.31
C GLU A 42 -9.46 -7.97 -3.34
N VAL A 43 -9.79 -9.25 -3.16
CA VAL A 43 -10.71 -9.75 -2.15
C VAL A 43 -9.97 -10.81 -1.35
N ARG A 44 -9.82 -10.58 -0.04
CA ARG A 44 -9.13 -11.51 0.87
C ARG A 44 -10.06 -11.88 2.00
N PHE A 45 -10.02 -13.13 2.44
CA PHE A 45 -10.81 -13.62 3.57
C PHE A 45 -10.22 -14.90 4.14
N ARG A 46 -10.59 -15.21 5.37
CA ARG A 46 -10.30 -16.50 5.99
C ARG A 46 -11.54 -17.37 6.03
N PRO A 47 -11.39 -18.69 5.81
CA PRO A 47 -12.49 -19.63 5.97
C PRO A 47 -13.05 -19.58 7.39
N GLY A 48 -14.38 -19.49 7.52
CA GLY A 48 -15.08 -19.66 8.78
C GLY A 48 -15.01 -21.10 9.32
N PRO A 49 -15.73 -21.41 10.41
CA PRO A 49 -15.75 -22.75 10.99
C PRO A 49 -16.39 -23.81 10.09
N ASP A 50 -17.27 -23.41 9.18
CA ASP A 50 -17.93 -24.32 8.22
C ASP A 50 -17.07 -24.59 7.00
N THR A 51 -17.25 -25.74 6.36
CA THR A 51 -16.51 -26.14 5.15
C THR A 51 -16.66 -25.14 4.03
N LEU A 52 -15.55 -24.59 3.58
CA LEU A 52 -15.49 -23.58 2.54
C LEU A 52 -15.77 -24.19 1.16
N ASP A 53 -16.88 -23.80 0.55
CA ASP A 53 -17.15 -24.08 -0.86
C ASP A 53 -16.79 -22.83 -1.68
N LEU A 54 -15.54 -22.79 -2.18
CA LEU A 54 -15.00 -21.65 -2.93
C LEU A 54 -15.82 -21.35 -4.20
N GLU A 55 -16.37 -22.38 -4.84
CA GLU A 55 -17.21 -22.22 -6.04
C GLU A 55 -18.54 -21.52 -5.73
N LYS A 56 -19.13 -21.79 -4.55
CA LYS A 56 -20.32 -21.05 -4.10
C LYS A 56 -20.02 -19.59 -3.82
N ILE A 57 -18.83 -19.29 -3.29
CA ILE A 57 -18.40 -17.91 -3.06
C ILE A 57 -18.20 -17.20 -4.39
N LYS A 58 -17.46 -17.77 -5.33
CA LYS A 58 -17.27 -17.22 -6.69
C LYS A 58 -18.62 -16.99 -7.39
N THR A 59 -19.51 -17.98 -7.35
CA THR A 59 -20.86 -17.86 -7.91
C THR A 59 -21.67 -16.73 -7.25
N GLY A 60 -21.52 -16.54 -5.95
CA GLY A 60 -22.20 -15.47 -5.23
C GLY A 60 -21.65 -14.08 -5.60
N ILE A 61 -20.33 -13.94 -5.74
CA ILE A 61 -19.70 -12.70 -6.25
C ILE A 61 -20.18 -12.42 -7.69
N HIS A 62 -20.30 -13.45 -8.54
CA HIS A 62 -20.89 -13.31 -9.87
C HIS A 62 -22.35 -12.84 -9.84
N LYS A 63 -23.16 -13.37 -8.92
CA LYS A 63 -24.56 -12.92 -8.74
C LYS A 63 -24.65 -11.47 -8.26
N LEU A 64 -23.64 -10.95 -7.53
CA LEU A 64 -23.54 -9.53 -7.19
C LEU A 64 -23.22 -8.65 -8.41
N GLY A 65 -22.86 -9.24 -9.55
CA GLY A 65 -22.52 -8.51 -10.79
C GLY A 65 -21.03 -8.28 -10.99
N PHE A 66 -20.19 -8.90 -10.15
CA PHE A 66 -18.73 -8.80 -10.24
C PHE A 66 -18.13 -10.09 -10.82
N VAL A 67 -16.94 -10.01 -11.38
CA VAL A 67 -16.27 -11.13 -12.04
C VAL A 67 -15.00 -11.50 -11.27
N VAL A 68 -14.91 -12.76 -10.82
CA VAL A 68 -13.66 -13.29 -10.27
C VAL A 68 -12.72 -13.56 -11.46
N VAL A 69 -11.57 -12.86 -11.49
CA VAL A 69 -10.59 -12.98 -12.56
C VAL A 69 -9.62 -14.11 -12.20
N GLU A 70 -9.65 -15.19 -12.93
CA GLU A 70 -8.58 -16.19 -12.97
C GLU A 70 -7.54 -15.70 -13.99
N GLU A 71 -6.26 -15.98 -13.81
CA GLU A 71 -5.09 -15.34 -14.44
C GLU A 71 -5.11 -15.08 -15.97
N GLU A 72 -6.14 -15.53 -16.71
CA GLU A 72 -6.24 -15.39 -18.17
C GLU A 72 -7.57 -14.79 -18.69
N ALA A 73 -8.41 -14.19 -17.85
CA ALA A 73 -9.69 -13.69 -18.31
C ALA A 73 -9.55 -12.36 -19.09
N ALA A 74 -10.08 -12.32 -20.32
CA ALA A 74 -10.15 -11.14 -21.16
C ALA A 74 -10.82 -9.97 -20.43
N ALA A 75 -10.25 -8.76 -20.56
CA ALA A 75 -10.78 -7.53 -19.96
C ALA A 75 -12.27 -7.33 -20.33
N PRO A 76 -13.13 -6.87 -19.41
CA PRO A 76 -14.55 -6.69 -19.67
C PRO A 76 -14.75 -5.69 -20.81
N THR A 77 -15.60 -6.07 -21.75
CA THR A 77 -15.87 -5.29 -22.98
C THR A 77 -16.56 -3.95 -22.71
N TRP A 78 -17.28 -3.81 -21.57
CA TRP A 78 -18.00 -2.61 -21.15
C TRP A 78 -17.37 -1.93 -19.94
N THR A 79 -16.34 -1.10 -20.22
CA THR A 79 -15.68 -0.28 -19.19
C THR A 79 -16.55 0.92 -18.78
N LEU A 80 -16.30 1.47 -17.57
CA LEU A 80 -16.96 2.69 -17.07
C LEU A 80 -16.81 3.86 -18.06
N GLU A 81 -15.64 4.01 -18.68
CA GLU A 81 -15.37 5.04 -19.69
C GLU A 81 -16.28 4.90 -20.92
N ARG A 82 -16.45 3.69 -21.44
CA ARG A 82 -17.35 3.43 -22.60
C ARG A 82 -18.80 3.73 -22.22
N LYS A 83 -19.25 3.34 -21.03
CA LYS A 83 -20.58 3.66 -20.53
C LYS A 83 -20.80 5.18 -20.46
N LEU A 84 -19.82 5.91 -19.94
CA LEU A 84 -19.86 7.38 -19.84
C LEU A 84 -19.92 8.03 -21.23
N ILE A 85 -19.04 7.62 -22.15
CA ILE A 85 -19.00 8.20 -23.50
C ILE A 85 -20.34 7.97 -24.22
N VAL A 86 -20.88 6.75 -24.19
CA VAL A 86 -22.18 6.46 -24.80
C VAL A 86 -23.28 7.27 -24.13
N SER A 87 -23.34 7.32 -22.79
CA SER A 87 -24.33 8.13 -22.08
C SER A 87 -24.22 9.61 -22.43
N ALA A 88 -23.01 10.16 -22.54
CA ALA A 88 -22.80 11.57 -22.89
C ALA A 88 -23.27 11.88 -24.32
N ILE A 89 -22.98 11.00 -25.31
CA ILE A 89 -23.42 11.18 -26.70
C ILE A 89 -24.95 11.32 -26.79
N PHE A 90 -25.70 10.54 -26.02
CA PHE A 90 -27.16 10.57 -26.05
C PHE A 90 -27.77 11.63 -25.12
N THR A 91 -27.10 12.00 -24.02
CA THR A 91 -27.61 13.02 -23.08
C THR A 91 -27.34 14.44 -23.53
N LEU A 92 -26.18 14.71 -24.19
CA LEU A 92 -25.83 16.07 -24.64
C LEU A 92 -26.89 16.69 -25.57
N PRO A 93 -27.46 15.99 -26.58
CA PRO A 93 -28.54 16.55 -27.39
C PRO A 93 -29.79 16.90 -26.58
N LEU A 94 -30.17 16.06 -25.57
CA LEU A 94 -31.31 16.32 -24.69
C LEU A 94 -31.08 17.57 -23.84
N LEU A 95 -29.89 17.71 -23.24
CA LEU A 95 -29.52 18.90 -22.46
C LEU A 95 -29.49 20.16 -23.33
N LEU A 96 -28.93 20.05 -24.55
CA LEU A 96 -28.88 21.17 -25.49
C LEU A 96 -30.29 21.62 -25.91
N GLY A 97 -31.17 20.65 -26.21
CA GLY A 97 -32.57 20.92 -26.52
C GLY A 97 -33.29 21.66 -25.40
N HIS A 98 -33.09 21.21 -24.15
CA HIS A 98 -33.68 21.86 -22.97
C HIS A 98 -33.12 23.28 -22.74
N LEU A 99 -31.79 23.47 -22.90
CA LEU A 99 -31.16 24.79 -22.77
C LEU A 99 -31.63 25.77 -23.86
N LEU A 100 -31.77 25.31 -25.10
CA LEU A 100 -32.26 26.14 -26.22
C LEU A 100 -33.71 26.55 -26.00
N LEU A 101 -34.54 25.64 -25.47
CA LEU A 101 -35.92 25.96 -25.12
C LEU A 101 -36.01 27.09 -24.07
N MET A 102 -35.11 27.11 -23.08
CA MET A 102 -35.02 28.19 -22.07
C MET A 102 -34.59 29.55 -22.69
N THR A 103 -33.89 29.55 -23.80
CA THR A 103 -33.47 30.78 -24.52
C THR A 103 -34.49 31.23 -25.57
N GLY A 104 -35.63 30.51 -25.70
CA GLY A 104 -36.68 30.83 -26.68
C GLY A 104 -36.40 30.33 -28.10
N LEU A 105 -35.33 29.53 -28.27
CA LEU A 105 -35.03 28.88 -29.54
C LEU A 105 -35.56 27.44 -29.51
N GLU A 106 -36.66 27.18 -30.19
CA GLU A 106 -37.25 25.85 -30.27
C GLU A 106 -36.70 25.07 -31.46
N LEU A 107 -35.94 23.99 -31.18
CA LEU A 107 -35.68 22.94 -32.16
C LEU A 107 -36.82 21.91 -32.10
N SER A 108 -37.83 22.09 -32.95
CA SER A 108 -39.09 21.34 -32.91
C SER A 108 -38.91 19.80 -32.94
N TRP A 109 -37.84 19.30 -33.59
CA TRP A 109 -37.57 17.87 -33.64
C TRP A 109 -37.03 17.31 -32.30
N LEU A 110 -36.26 18.08 -31.52
CA LEU A 110 -35.78 17.70 -30.17
C LEU A 110 -36.89 17.81 -29.10
N ALA A 111 -37.89 18.63 -29.35
CA ALA A 111 -39.06 18.74 -28.49
C ALA A 111 -40.00 17.53 -28.64
N SER A 112 -39.90 16.75 -29.69
CA SER A 112 -40.70 15.54 -29.93
C SER A 112 -40.47 14.50 -28.82
N PRO A 113 -41.51 14.01 -28.10
CA PRO A 113 -41.35 13.02 -27.05
C PRO A 113 -40.78 11.69 -27.53
N ALA A 114 -41.03 11.33 -28.79
CA ALA A 114 -40.48 10.13 -29.40
C ALA A 114 -38.95 10.22 -29.55
N VAL A 115 -38.44 11.40 -29.95
CA VAL A 115 -36.98 11.65 -30.05
C VAL A 115 -36.35 11.66 -28.68
N GLN A 116 -36.97 12.33 -27.70
CA GLN A 116 -36.48 12.36 -26.31
C GLN A 116 -36.44 10.95 -25.70
N PHE A 117 -37.48 10.16 -25.91
CA PHE A 117 -37.48 8.76 -25.48
C PHE A 117 -36.38 7.95 -26.16
N ALA A 118 -36.23 8.06 -27.50
CA ALA A 118 -35.21 7.32 -28.24
C ALA A 118 -33.78 7.67 -27.80
N LEU A 119 -33.53 8.93 -27.45
CA LEU A 119 -32.24 9.39 -26.91
C LEU A 119 -32.03 8.97 -25.44
N ALA A 120 -33.08 9.02 -24.61
CA ALA A 120 -32.98 8.66 -23.20
C ALA A 120 -32.92 7.14 -22.96
N LEU A 121 -33.52 6.33 -23.82
CA LEU A 121 -33.61 4.88 -23.65
C LEU A 121 -32.24 4.17 -23.54
N PRO A 122 -31.24 4.42 -24.40
CA PRO A 122 -29.93 3.80 -24.27
C PRO A 122 -29.25 4.17 -22.94
N VAL A 123 -29.37 5.43 -22.50
CA VAL A 123 -28.82 5.91 -21.23
C VAL A 123 -29.52 5.23 -20.06
N PHE A 124 -30.84 5.13 -20.12
CA PHE A 124 -31.65 4.45 -19.11
C PHE A 124 -31.28 2.96 -18.99
N LEU A 125 -31.08 2.25 -20.11
CA LEU A 125 -30.64 0.86 -20.09
C LEU A 125 -29.25 0.70 -19.47
N ILE A 126 -28.33 1.63 -19.72
CA ILE A 126 -27.02 1.68 -19.03
C ILE A 126 -27.24 1.89 -17.52
N GLY A 127 -28.12 2.81 -17.13
CA GLY A 127 -28.47 3.07 -15.74
C GLY A 127 -29.04 1.85 -15.03
N VAL A 128 -30.02 1.17 -15.64
CA VAL A 128 -30.63 -0.05 -15.10
C VAL A 128 -29.63 -1.17 -14.96
N THR A 129 -28.76 -1.37 -15.95
CA THR A 129 -27.76 -2.44 -15.90
C THR A 129 -26.62 -2.15 -14.93
N HIS A 130 -26.26 -0.88 -14.70
CA HIS A 130 -25.18 -0.47 -13.80
C HIS A 130 -25.68 -0.25 -12.39
N PHE A 131 -26.56 0.72 -12.19
CA PHE A 131 -27.10 1.09 -10.88
C PHE A 131 -28.20 0.16 -10.41
N GLY A 132 -29.12 -0.28 -11.31
CA GLY A 132 -30.22 -1.13 -10.94
C GLY A 132 -29.79 -2.51 -10.45
N ARG A 133 -28.83 -3.15 -11.11
CA ARG A 133 -28.27 -4.42 -10.63
C ARG A 133 -27.59 -4.26 -9.26
N SER A 134 -26.78 -3.21 -9.10
CA SER A 134 -26.11 -2.91 -7.83
C SER A 134 -27.11 -2.63 -6.70
N ALA A 135 -28.14 -1.84 -6.97
CA ALA A 135 -29.21 -1.53 -6.03
C ALA A 135 -29.98 -2.79 -5.58
N LEU A 136 -30.40 -3.61 -6.54
CA LEU A 136 -31.19 -4.82 -6.28
C LEU A 136 -30.37 -5.86 -5.51
N ASN A 137 -29.12 -6.08 -5.93
CA ASN A 137 -28.21 -7.01 -5.27
C ASN A 137 -27.81 -6.54 -3.87
N GLY A 138 -27.61 -5.23 -3.67
CA GLY A 138 -27.37 -4.62 -2.37
C GLY A 138 -28.52 -4.87 -1.40
N LEU A 139 -29.76 -4.67 -1.85
CA LEU A 139 -30.97 -4.92 -1.06
C LEU A 139 -31.20 -6.41 -0.78
N LEU A 140 -31.16 -7.27 -1.81
CA LEU A 140 -31.53 -8.69 -1.68
C LEU A 140 -30.45 -9.56 -1.05
N GLN A 141 -29.16 -9.31 -1.38
CA GLN A 141 -28.06 -10.17 -0.95
C GLN A 141 -27.27 -9.59 0.22
N ALA A 142 -26.99 -8.27 0.22
CA ALA A 142 -26.32 -7.60 1.32
C ALA A 142 -27.28 -7.06 2.40
N GLY A 143 -28.59 -6.93 2.09
CA GLY A 143 -29.66 -6.48 3.00
C GLY A 143 -29.47 -5.05 3.50
N VAL A 144 -28.70 -4.26 2.77
CA VAL A 144 -28.47 -2.84 3.07
C VAL A 144 -28.61 -2.06 1.78
N PRO A 145 -29.49 -1.04 1.74
CA PRO A 145 -29.60 -0.16 0.60
C PRO A 145 -28.29 0.61 0.43
N ASN A 146 -27.76 0.63 -0.78
CA ASN A 146 -26.62 1.43 -1.20
C ASN A 146 -27.06 2.69 -1.93
N MET A 147 -26.13 3.59 -2.25
CA MET A 147 -26.43 4.86 -2.95
C MET A 147 -27.02 4.63 -4.35
N ASP A 148 -26.71 3.50 -4.99
CA ASP A 148 -27.23 3.17 -6.32
C ASP A 148 -28.77 3.01 -6.30
N VAL A 149 -29.36 2.69 -5.14
CA VAL A 149 -30.82 2.67 -4.94
C VAL A 149 -31.44 4.05 -5.18
N LEU A 150 -30.82 5.12 -4.67
CA LEU A 150 -31.34 6.49 -4.84
C LEU A 150 -31.30 6.91 -6.31
N ILE A 151 -30.19 6.62 -6.99
CA ILE A 151 -29.98 6.94 -8.41
C ILE A 151 -30.97 6.14 -9.28
N PHE A 152 -31.07 4.84 -9.01
CA PHE A 152 -31.95 3.95 -9.76
C PHE A 152 -33.42 4.32 -9.58
N VAL A 153 -33.86 4.59 -8.35
CA VAL A 153 -35.25 5.00 -8.05
C VAL A 153 -35.55 6.35 -8.68
N GLY A 154 -34.68 7.34 -8.53
CA GLY A 154 -34.86 8.69 -9.08
C GLY A 154 -34.93 8.70 -10.61
N SER A 155 -33.95 8.06 -11.27
CA SER A 155 -33.92 8.00 -12.74
C SER A 155 -35.05 7.15 -13.33
N SER A 156 -35.40 6.05 -12.66
CA SER A 156 -36.54 5.21 -13.10
C SER A 156 -37.86 5.92 -12.95
N ALA A 157 -38.08 6.64 -11.83
CA ALA A 157 -39.29 7.44 -11.62
C ALA A 157 -39.43 8.50 -12.71
N ALA A 158 -38.37 9.25 -13.04
CA ALA A 158 -38.40 10.25 -14.09
C ALA A 158 -38.71 9.62 -15.47
N PHE A 159 -38.04 8.52 -15.80
CA PHE A 159 -38.21 7.85 -17.10
C PHE A 159 -39.60 7.24 -17.27
N VAL A 160 -40.12 6.51 -16.26
CA VAL A 160 -41.43 5.88 -16.28
C VAL A 160 -42.53 6.96 -16.32
N TYR A 161 -42.38 8.00 -15.52
CA TYR A 161 -43.35 9.12 -15.50
C TYR A 161 -43.43 9.82 -16.86
N SER A 162 -42.26 10.05 -17.51
CA SER A 162 -42.21 10.63 -18.85
C SER A 162 -42.81 9.71 -19.91
N THR A 163 -42.63 8.40 -19.77
CA THR A 163 -43.24 7.42 -20.68
C THR A 163 -44.77 7.41 -20.56
N ILE A 164 -45.32 7.52 -19.32
CA ILE A 164 -46.75 7.66 -19.06
C ILE A 164 -47.24 8.98 -19.66
N GLY A 165 -46.53 10.09 -19.49
CA GLY A 165 -46.85 11.37 -20.09
C GLY A 165 -46.95 11.33 -21.61
N TRP A 166 -45.98 10.64 -22.24
CA TRP A 166 -46.02 10.43 -23.69
C TRP A 166 -47.27 9.65 -24.13
N TYR A 167 -47.65 8.61 -23.37
CA TYR A 167 -48.85 7.85 -23.66
C TYR A 167 -50.11 8.70 -23.51
N LEU A 168 -50.17 9.59 -22.51
CA LEU A 168 -51.26 10.52 -22.24
C LEU A 168 -51.25 11.77 -23.14
N GLN A 169 -50.18 11.96 -23.94
CA GLN A 169 -49.92 13.13 -24.79
C GLN A 169 -49.91 14.46 -23.99
N ASP A 170 -49.44 14.43 -22.75
CA ASP A 170 -49.33 15.59 -21.89
C ASP A 170 -47.86 16.03 -21.71
N PRO A 171 -47.47 17.20 -22.31
CA PRO A 171 -46.09 17.68 -22.25
C PRO A 171 -45.58 17.99 -20.84
N THR A 172 -46.48 18.21 -19.89
CA THR A 172 -46.11 18.54 -18.49
C THR A 172 -45.43 17.37 -17.76
N TYR A 173 -45.47 16.17 -18.35
CA TYR A 173 -44.89 14.94 -17.81
C TYR A 173 -43.52 14.55 -18.42
N TYR A 174 -42.98 15.35 -19.35
CA TYR A 174 -41.75 14.97 -20.07
C TYR A 174 -40.50 15.36 -19.29
N PHE A 175 -39.81 14.37 -18.69
CA PHE A 175 -38.60 14.50 -17.92
C PHE A 175 -37.52 13.49 -18.38
N PHE A 176 -37.53 13.13 -19.69
CA PHE A 176 -36.57 12.20 -20.27
C PHE A 176 -35.14 12.69 -20.14
N GLU A 177 -34.92 14.01 -20.34
CA GLU A 177 -33.63 14.66 -20.16
C GLU A 177 -33.15 14.58 -18.70
N THR A 178 -34.06 14.69 -17.72
CA THR A 178 -33.73 14.57 -16.30
C THR A 178 -33.23 13.16 -15.97
N ALA A 179 -33.92 12.11 -16.45
CA ALA A 179 -33.51 10.73 -16.23
C ALA A 179 -32.11 10.45 -16.84
N ALA A 180 -31.88 10.90 -18.08
CA ALA A 180 -30.60 10.72 -18.75
C ALA A 180 -29.47 11.52 -18.09
N THR A 181 -29.77 12.75 -17.67
CA THR A 181 -28.80 13.64 -17.01
C THR A 181 -28.34 13.08 -15.66
N ILE A 182 -29.26 12.58 -14.82
CA ILE A 182 -28.92 11.95 -13.53
C ILE A 182 -27.93 10.82 -13.76
N ILE A 183 -28.22 9.89 -14.67
CA ILE A 183 -27.38 8.73 -14.95
C ILE A 183 -25.99 9.18 -15.47
N SER A 184 -25.96 10.10 -16.43
CA SER A 184 -24.72 10.58 -17.05
C SER A 184 -23.84 11.35 -16.08
N LEU A 185 -24.41 12.21 -15.24
CA LEU A 185 -23.66 12.97 -14.23
C LEU A 185 -23.08 12.06 -13.15
N VAL A 186 -23.81 11.04 -12.72
CA VAL A 186 -23.28 10.09 -11.73
C VAL A 186 -22.19 9.20 -12.34
N LEU A 187 -22.35 8.76 -13.59
CA LEU A 187 -21.27 8.05 -14.29
C LEU A 187 -20.02 8.90 -14.45
N LEU A 188 -20.18 10.21 -14.74
CA LEU A 188 -19.08 11.16 -14.78
C LEU A 188 -18.41 11.30 -13.42
N GLY A 189 -19.19 11.45 -12.35
CA GLY A 189 -18.70 11.47 -10.97
C GLY A 189 -17.88 10.24 -10.63
N ASN A 190 -18.40 9.05 -10.91
CA ASN A 190 -17.70 7.77 -10.66
C ASN A 190 -16.41 7.65 -11.51
N TRP A 191 -16.41 8.15 -12.74
CA TRP A 191 -15.21 8.17 -13.57
C TRP A 191 -14.14 9.12 -13.03
N MET A 192 -14.54 10.35 -12.63
CA MET A 192 -13.61 11.30 -12.01
C MET A 192 -13.02 10.75 -10.72
N GLU A 193 -13.86 10.10 -9.90
CA GLU A 193 -13.49 9.38 -8.70
C GLU A 193 -12.41 8.34 -8.98
N LYS A 194 -12.69 7.41 -9.90
CA LYS A 194 -11.78 6.35 -10.30
C LYS A 194 -10.43 6.89 -10.79
N ARG A 195 -10.45 7.97 -11.55
CA ARG A 195 -9.24 8.63 -12.07
C ARG A 195 -8.42 9.31 -10.97
N ALA A 196 -9.08 10.02 -10.05
CA ALA A 196 -8.43 10.66 -8.92
C ALA A 196 -7.73 9.62 -8.01
N VAL A 197 -8.42 8.52 -7.74
CA VAL A 197 -7.88 7.41 -6.95
C VAL A 197 -6.72 6.71 -7.67
N ALA A 198 -6.82 6.46 -8.97
CA ALA A 198 -5.73 5.84 -9.73
C ALA A 198 -4.44 6.67 -9.68
N GLN A 199 -4.54 8.00 -9.63
CA GLN A 199 -3.37 8.88 -9.48
C GLN A 199 -2.73 8.78 -8.09
N THR A 200 -3.46 8.38 -7.06
CA THR A 200 -2.96 8.28 -5.68
C THR A 200 -2.33 6.92 -5.37
N THR A 201 -2.67 5.87 -6.13
CA THR A 201 -2.13 4.49 -5.97
C THR A 201 -0.73 4.30 -6.55
N THR A 202 -0.14 5.32 -7.14
CA THR A 202 1.20 5.28 -7.76
C THR A 202 2.33 4.82 -6.84
N ALA A 203 2.17 4.91 -5.51
CA ALA A 203 3.22 4.47 -4.57
C ALA A 203 3.40 2.94 -4.55
N ILE A 204 2.30 2.16 -4.59
CA ILE A 204 2.40 0.69 -4.70
C ILE A 204 2.84 0.30 -6.10
N GLY A 205 2.33 1.00 -7.14
CA GLY A 205 2.77 0.81 -8.52
C GLY A 205 4.28 0.99 -8.64
N ALA A 206 4.84 2.05 -8.06
CA ALA A 206 6.28 2.31 -8.08
C ALA A 206 7.09 1.19 -7.40
N LEU A 207 6.65 0.65 -6.25
CA LEU A 207 7.31 -0.51 -5.63
C LEU A 207 7.17 -1.78 -6.47
N THR A 208 6.06 -1.95 -7.17
CA THR A 208 5.86 -3.11 -8.05
C THR A 208 6.69 -3.01 -9.34
N GLU A 209 6.93 -1.80 -9.85
CA GLU A 209 7.80 -1.55 -11.01
C GLU A 209 9.27 -1.88 -10.74
N LEU A 210 9.70 -1.92 -9.46
CA LEU A 210 11.04 -2.38 -9.07
C LEU A 210 11.21 -3.91 -9.19
N GLN A 211 10.15 -4.63 -9.48
CA GLN A 211 10.19 -6.08 -9.67
C GLN A 211 10.53 -6.41 -11.12
N VAL A 212 11.70 -6.96 -11.35
CA VAL A 212 12.07 -7.47 -12.67
C VAL A 212 11.56 -8.90 -12.88
N PRO A 213 10.97 -9.20 -14.05
CA PRO A 213 10.46 -10.55 -14.33
C PRO A 213 11.55 -11.59 -14.59
N MET A 214 12.74 -11.14 -14.98
CA MET A 214 13.85 -12.01 -15.40
C MET A 214 15.10 -11.71 -14.58
N ALA A 215 15.94 -12.73 -14.39
CA ALA A 215 17.24 -12.64 -13.75
C ALA A 215 18.29 -13.38 -14.58
N ASN A 216 19.53 -12.93 -14.57
CA ASN A 216 20.64 -13.55 -15.26
C ASN A 216 21.34 -14.55 -14.31
N ARG A 217 21.04 -15.84 -14.45
CA ARG A 217 21.66 -16.90 -13.66
C ARG A 217 23.05 -17.25 -14.22
N LEU A 218 24.06 -17.23 -13.36
CA LEU A 218 25.40 -17.71 -13.66
C LEU A 218 25.52 -19.20 -13.35
N LEU A 219 25.87 -19.99 -14.34
CA LEU A 219 26.10 -21.42 -14.18
C LEU A 219 27.57 -21.70 -13.74
N PRO A 220 27.83 -22.87 -13.12
CA PRO A 220 29.21 -23.26 -12.79
C PRO A 220 30.16 -23.35 -14.01
N SER A 221 29.61 -23.47 -15.22
CA SER A 221 30.35 -23.42 -16.49
C SER A 221 30.82 -22.02 -16.87
N GLY A 222 30.36 -20.95 -16.17
CA GLY A 222 30.56 -19.55 -16.53
C GLY A 222 29.56 -19.00 -17.54
N GLU A 223 28.60 -19.80 -18.00
CA GLU A 223 27.54 -19.39 -18.91
C GLU A 223 26.43 -18.64 -18.13
N VAL A 224 25.94 -17.55 -18.72
CA VAL A 224 24.84 -16.75 -18.15
C VAL A 224 23.55 -17.07 -18.90
N LEU A 225 22.53 -17.54 -18.16
CA LEU A 225 21.21 -17.87 -18.71
C LEU A 225 20.11 -17.00 -18.10
N PRO A 226 19.25 -16.38 -18.92
CA PRO A 226 18.09 -15.66 -18.41
C PRO A 226 17.06 -16.65 -17.83
N VAL A 227 16.66 -16.43 -16.58
CA VAL A 227 15.70 -17.25 -15.84
C VAL A 227 14.60 -16.37 -15.29
N ALA A 228 13.35 -16.83 -15.35
CA ALA A 228 12.24 -16.11 -14.74
C ALA A 228 12.45 -15.97 -13.22
N LYS A 229 12.16 -14.79 -12.64
CA LYS A 229 12.26 -14.52 -11.20
C LYS A 229 11.58 -15.60 -10.35
N THR A 230 10.43 -16.09 -10.80
CA THR A 230 9.65 -17.14 -10.13
C THR A 230 10.35 -18.50 -10.04
N LYS A 231 11.39 -18.74 -10.85
CA LYS A 231 12.19 -19.97 -10.86
C LYS A 231 13.48 -19.86 -10.06
N LEU A 232 13.77 -18.70 -9.48
CA LEU A 232 14.93 -18.52 -8.62
C LEU A 232 14.79 -19.36 -7.35
N LYS A 233 15.92 -19.91 -6.89
CA LYS A 233 16.04 -20.70 -5.66
C LYS A 233 17.21 -20.19 -4.83
N LEU A 234 17.14 -20.41 -3.53
CA LEU A 234 18.25 -20.11 -2.61
C LEU A 234 19.54 -20.78 -3.07
N GLY A 235 20.65 -20.07 -2.95
CA GLY A 235 21.99 -20.56 -3.34
C GLY A 235 22.30 -20.46 -4.84
N MET A 236 21.38 -19.98 -5.69
CA MET A 236 21.69 -19.71 -7.10
C MET A 236 22.60 -18.49 -7.22
N LEU A 237 23.60 -18.57 -8.10
CA LEU A 237 24.46 -17.44 -8.47
C LEU A 237 23.81 -16.63 -9.59
N LEU A 238 23.83 -15.30 -9.42
CA LEU A 238 23.34 -14.33 -10.38
C LEU A 238 24.48 -13.45 -10.87
N GLN A 239 24.48 -13.14 -12.15
CA GLN A 239 25.32 -12.12 -12.77
C GLN A 239 24.51 -10.83 -12.86
N ILE A 240 25.02 -9.74 -12.29
CA ILE A 240 24.37 -8.41 -12.28
C ILE A 240 25.36 -7.44 -12.93
N ASN A 241 24.91 -6.78 -13.97
CA ASN A 241 25.70 -5.83 -14.73
C ASN A 241 25.25 -4.40 -14.47
N GLU A 242 26.08 -3.44 -14.85
CA GLU A 242 25.74 -2.02 -14.79
C GLU A 242 24.41 -1.71 -15.49
N GLY A 243 23.53 -0.98 -14.81
CA GLY A 243 22.17 -0.65 -15.25
C GLY A 243 21.13 -1.70 -14.90
N ASP A 244 21.51 -2.89 -14.41
CA ASP A 244 20.56 -3.93 -14.03
C ASP A 244 19.86 -3.59 -12.70
N LEU A 245 18.55 -3.88 -12.63
CA LEU A 245 17.80 -3.99 -11.38
C LEU A 245 18.10 -5.35 -10.74
N ILE A 246 18.38 -5.34 -9.43
CA ILE A 246 18.63 -6.55 -8.65
C ILE A 246 17.32 -7.34 -8.52
N PRO A 247 17.26 -8.60 -9.01
CA PRO A 247 16.00 -9.33 -9.10
C PRO A 247 15.48 -9.86 -7.76
N THR A 248 16.37 -10.09 -6.80
CA THR A 248 16.06 -10.65 -5.48
C THR A 248 17.16 -10.36 -4.48
N ASP A 249 16.91 -10.55 -3.18
CA ASP A 249 17.93 -10.34 -2.17
C ASP A 249 19.04 -11.38 -2.30
N ALA A 250 20.28 -10.91 -2.28
CA ALA A 250 21.46 -11.74 -2.52
C ALA A 250 22.68 -11.23 -1.72
N VAL A 251 23.72 -12.06 -1.61
CA VAL A 251 25.02 -11.71 -1.03
C VAL A 251 26.08 -11.69 -2.13
N VAL A 252 26.85 -10.63 -2.20
CA VAL A 252 27.95 -10.48 -3.17
C VAL A 252 29.02 -11.53 -2.90
N LYS A 253 29.30 -12.38 -3.88
CA LYS A 253 30.37 -13.39 -3.84
C LYS A 253 31.66 -12.91 -4.52
N GLU A 254 31.52 -12.19 -5.64
CA GLU A 254 32.61 -11.61 -6.39
C GLU A 254 32.23 -10.28 -7.01
N GLY A 255 33.21 -9.39 -7.16
CA GLY A 255 33.02 -8.06 -7.70
C GLY A 255 32.73 -7.00 -6.65
N GLU A 256 32.64 -5.77 -7.10
CA GLU A 256 32.24 -4.59 -6.35
C GLU A 256 31.35 -3.70 -7.22
N GLY A 257 30.45 -2.94 -6.62
CA GLY A 257 29.56 -2.08 -7.37
C GLY A 257 28.86 -1.04 -6.52
N LEU A 258 28.50 0.06 -7.18
CA LEU A 258 27.78 1.18 -6.59
C LEU A 258 26.27 0.98 -6.85
N LEU A 259 25.48 0.86 -5.79
CA LEU A 259 24.05 0.59 -5.86
C LEU A 259 23.23 1.82 -5.47
N ASP A 260 22.20 2.09 -6.26
CA ASP A 260 21.12 3.00 -5.88
C ASP A 260 20.04 2.21 -5.13
N GLU A 261 19.95 2.44 -3.85
CA GLU A 261 18.93 1.86 -2.95
C GLU A 261 17.86 2.91 -2.56
N SER A 262 17.86 4.10 -3.17
CA SER A 262 17.04 5.25 -2.77
C SER A 262 15.54 4.97 -2.76
N MET A 263 15.06 4.15 -3.68
CA MET A 263 13.64 3.77 -3.75
C MET A 263 13.19 2.88 -2.59
N LEU A 264 14.15 2.21 -1.91
CA LEU A 264 13.87 1.30 -0.80
C LEU A 264 14.20 1.92 0.55
N THR A 265 15.33 2.63 0.63
CA THR A 265 15.85 3.22 1.88
C THR A 265 15.50 4.69 2.06
N GLY A 266 15.16 5.38 0.96
CA GLY A 266 14.97 6.83 0.93
C GLY A 266 16.27 7.64 0.92
N GLU A 267 17.44 7.00 0.99
CA GLU A 267 18.74 7.65 0.94
C GLU A 267 19.18 7.87 -0.51
N SER A 268 19.42 9.13 -0.89
CA SER A 268 19.78 9.51 -2.27
C SER A 268 21.23 9.22 -2.65
N MET A 269 22.08 8.88 -1.66
CA MET A 269 23.50 8.58 -1.90
C MET A 269 23.67 7.10 -2.26
N PRO A 270 24.24 6.78 -3.43
CA PRO A 270 24.54 5.41 -3.79
C PRO A 270 25.52 4.75 -2.81
N VAL A 271 25.33 3.47 -2.55
CA VAL A 271 26.09 2.69 -1.57
C VAL A 271 27.03 1.73 -2.28
N LEU A 272 28.32 1.76 -1.92
CA LEU A 272 29.29 0.77 -2.40
C LEU A 272 29.01 -0.58 -1.73
N ARG A 273 28.89 -1.63 -2.55
CA ARG A 273 28.72 -3.00 -2.10
C ARG A 273 29.88 -3.86 -2.58
N GLU A 274 30.48 -4.57 -1.63
CA GLU A 274 31.66 -5.39 -1.80
C GLU A 274 31.37 -6.85 -1.43
N LYS A 275 32.31 -7.72 -1.67
CA LYS A 275 32.26 -9.16 -1.36
C LYS A 275 31.82 -9.40 0.11
N GLY A 276 30.82 -10.26 0.28
CA GLY A 276 30.26 -10.63 1.57
C GLY A 276 29.15 -9.72 2.08
N GLN A 277 28.84 -8.61 1.39
CA GLN A 277 27.76 -7.71 1.74
C GLN A 277 26.46 -8.11 1.07
N GLU A 278 25.35 -7.82 1.75
CA GLU A 278 24.00 -8.07 1.24
C GLU A 278 23.55 -6.97 0.29
N ILE A 279 22.82 -7.35 -0.76
CA ILE A 279 22.18 -6.47 -1.73
C ILE A 279 20.68 -6.78 -1.77
N ILE A 280 19.87 -5.74 -1.88
CA ILE A 280 18.41 -5.84 -1.78
C ILE A 280 17.80 -5.88 -3.17
N GLY A 281 16.85 -6.80 -3.40
CA GLY A 281 16.07 -6.86 -4.63
C GLY A 281 15.28 -5.58 -4.88
N GLY A 282 15.35 -5.03 -6.11
CA GLY A 282 14.77 -3.74 -6.48
C GLY A 282 15.74 -2.55 -6.46
N SER A 283 16.97 -2.73 -5.95
CA SER A 283 18.05 -1.74 -6.10
C SER A 283 18.61 -1.76 -7.53
N THR A 284 19.20 -0.67 -7.98
CA THR A 284 19.83 -0.55 -9.30
C THR A 284 21.35 -0.52 -9.17
N LEU A 285 22.05 -1.34 -9.93
CA LEU A 285 23.50 -1.27 -10.03
C LEU A 285 23.91 -0.12 -10.97
N ILE A 286 24.45 0.98 -10.39
CA ILE A 286 24.84 2.18 -11.15
C ILE A 286 26.15 1.97 -11.88
N SER A 287 27.13 1.32 -11.22
CA SER A 287 28.43 1.01 -11.83
C SER A 287 29.03 -0.24 -11.22
N GLY A 288 29.85 -0.94 -11.99
CA GLY A 288 30.49 -2.19 -11.60
C GLY A 288 29.78 -3.43 -12.13
N THR A 289 30.21 -4.57 -11.65
CA THR A 289 29.65 -5.88 -12.00
C THR A 289 29.71 -6.78 -10.79
N LEU A 290 28.60 -7.46 -10.47
CA LEU A 290 28.50 -8.28 -9.29
C LEU A 290 28.11 -9.72 -9.64
N GLN A 291 28.75 -10.68 -8.96
CA GLN A 291 28.23 -12.04 -8.87
C GLN A 291 27.67 -12.22 -7.45
N ALA A 292 26.39 -12.53 -7.35
CA ALA A 292 25.70 -12.59 -6.07
C ALA A 292 24.92 -13.88 -5.89
N GLU A 293 24.97 -14.45 -4.69
CA GLU A 293 24.22 -15.65 -4.31
C GLU A 293 22.88 -15.28 -3.70
N VAL A 294 21.81 -15.87 -4.22
CA VAL A 294 20.43 -15.65 -3.76
C VAL A 294 20.25 -16.11 -2.32
N ILE A 295 19.83 -15.21 -1.43
CA ILE A 295 19.56 -15.48 -0.01
C ILE A 295 18.08 -15.46 0.35
N ALA A 296 17.22 -14.80 -0.45
CA ALA A 296 15.77 -14.81 -0.26
C ALA A 296 15.04 -14.86 -1.60
N VAL A 297 13.86 -15.49 -1.63
CA VAL A 297 13.00 -15.59 -2.82
C VAL A 297 11.53 -15.41 -2.46
N GLY A 298 10.72 -14.93 -3.41
CA GLY A 298 9.28 -14.75 -3.26
C GLY A 298 8.92 -13.84 -2.08
N LYS A 299 7.98 -14.26 -1.24
CA LYS A 299 7.47 -13.48 -0.10
C LYS A 299 8.50 -13.15 0.99
N ASN A 300 9.66 -13.80 0.96
CA ASN A 300 10.71 -13.60 1.96
C ASN A 300 11.68 -12.48 1.59
N THR A 301 11.59 -11.89 0.38
CA THR A 301 12.41 -10.75 -0.01
C THR A 301 11.95 -9.48 0.69
N VAL A 302 12.90 -8.57 0.97
CA VAL A 302 12.63 -7.27 1.62
C VAL A 302 11.58 -6.48 0.84
N LEU A 303 11.71 -6.40 -0.49
CA LEU A 303 10.76 -5.71 -1.35
C LEU A 303 9.34 -6.29 -1.26
N GLU A 304 9.19 -7.61 -1.30
CA GLU A 304 7.87 -8.27 -1.15
C GLU A 304 7.27 -8.06 0.24
N GLN A 305 8.09 -8.08 1.29
CA GLN A 305 7.64 -7.76 2.65
C GLN A 305 7.18 -6.31 2.75
N MET A 306 7.87 -5.35 2.12
CA MET A 306 7.44 -3.95 2.05
C MET A 306 6.10 -3.82 1.31
N VAL A 307 5.94 -4.45 0.15
CA VAL A 307 4.69 -4.47 -0.60
C VAL A 307 3.55 -5.05 0.24
N GLU A 308 3.79 -6.17 0.93
CA GLU A 308 2.78 -6.81 1.79
C GLU A 308 2.42 -5.95 3.01
N LEU A 309 3.38 -5.26 3.61
CA LEU A 309 3.12 -4.31 4.70
C LEU A 309 2.26 -3.13 4.23
N VAL A 310 2.55 -2.56 3.06
CA VAL A 310 1.74 -1.48 2.49
C VAL A 310 0.33 -1.97 2.12
N LYS A 311 0.21 -3.16 1.55
CA LYS A 311 -1.09 -3.80 1.28
C LYS A 311 -1.87 -4.04 2.57
N THR A 312 -1.24 -4.57 3.60
CA THR A 312 -1.86 -4.81 4.92
C THR A 312 -2.26 -3.49 5.60
N ALA A 313 -1.42 -2.45 5.46
CA ALA A 313 -1.75 -1.13 5.96
C ALA A 313 -3.02 -0.54 5.34
N GLN A 314 -3.29 -0.86 4.08
CA GLN A 314 -4.52 -0.46 3.40
C GLN A 314 -5.75 -1.27 3.84
N GLN A 315 -5.56 -2.45 4.43
CA GLN A 315 -6.65 -3.32 4.89
C GLN A 315 -7.29 -2.82 6.19
N ASP A 316 -6.51 -2.20 7.07
CA ASP A 316 -7.00 -1.71 8.35
C ASP A 316 -7.75 -0.38 8.16
N LYS A 317 -9.09 -0.50 8.05
CA LYS A 317 -9.97 0.67 7.89
C LYS A 317 -9.90 1.58 9.13
N PRO A 318 -9.53 2.85 8.97
CA PRO A 318 -9.55 3.81 10.07
C PRO A 318 -10.92 3.91 10.73
N PRO A 319 -11.01 4.23 12.03
CA PRO A 319 -12.27 4.45 12.73
C PRO A 319 -13.21 5.46 12.04
N ILE A 320 -12.65 6.52 11.47
CA ILE A 320 -13.43 7.52 10.71
C ILE A 320 -14.05 6.93 9.43
N GLN A 321 -13.40 6.01 8.75
CA GLN A 321 -13.97 5.32 7.60
C GLN A 321 -15.11 4.39 8.01
N GLN A 322 -14.95 3.64 9.12
CA GLN A 322 -16.02 2.79 9.67
C GLN A 322 -17.24 3.62 10.08
N LEU A 323 -17.02 4.82 10.63
CA LEU A 323 -18.09 5.76 10.95
C LEU A 323 -18.83 6.22 9.69
N ALA A 324 -18.10 6.60 8.65
CA ALA A 324 -18.67 7.00 7.36
C ALA A 324 -19.51 5.88 6.73
N ASP A 325 -19.02 4.63 6.75
CA ASP A 325 -19.74 3.45 6.25
C ASP A 325 -21.04 3.21 7.05
N ARG A 326 -21.01 3.42 8.37
CA ARG A 326 -22.20 3.28 9.24
C ARG A 326 -23.23 4.38 9.01
N ILE A 327 -22.78 5.62 8.88
CA ILE A 327 -23.64 6.76 8.54
C ILE A 327 -24.30 6.52 7.18
N SER A 328 -23.56 6.10 6.16
CA SER A 328 -24.09 5.82 4.83
C SER A 328 -25.20 4.77 4.83
N ALA A 329 -25.10 3.76 5.68
CA ALA A 329 -26.11 2.72 5.79
C ALA A 329 -27.48 3.23 6.33
N ILE A 330 -27.46 4.24 7.20
CA ILE A 330 -28.66 4.87 7.75
C ILE A 330 -29.19 5.96 6.81
N PHE A 331 -28.30 6.63 6.12
CA PHE A 331 -28.59 7.79 5.29
C PHE A 331 -29.55 7.49 4.14
N VAL A 332 -29.36 6.37 3.43
CA VAL A 332 -30.21 6.02 2.28
C VAL A 332 -31.69 5.83 2.68
N PRO A 333 -32.04 5.05 3.71
CA PRO A 333 -33.44 4.96 4.19
C PRO A 333 -34.02 6.32 4.60
N VAL A 334 -33.22 7.16 5.28
CA VAL A 334 -33.66 8.49 5.71
C VAL A 334 -33.97 9.39 4.51
N VAL A 335 -33.08 9.43 3.52
CA VAL A 335 -33.29 10.23 2.30
C VAL A 335 -34.51 9.75 1.50
N LEU A 336 -34.70 8.43 1.37
CA LEU A 336 -35.90 7.86 0.75
C LEU A 336 -37.18 8.32 1.48
N SER A 337 -37.17 8.28 2.80
CA SER A 337 -38.31 8.73 3.62
C SER A 337 -38.58 10.22 3.42
N ILE A 338 -37.53 11.06 3.42
CA ILE A 338 -37.65 12.51 3.18
C ILE A 338 -38.17 12.77 1.76
N SER A 339 -37.70 12.04 0.76
CA SER A 339 -38.15 12.16 -0.63
C SER A 339 -39.67 11.83 -0.77
N ILE A 340 -40.10 10.74 -0.16
CA ILE A 340 -41.52 10.36 -0.12
C ILE A 340 -42.32 11.43 0.59
N LEU A 341 -41.86 11.90 1.73
CA LEU A 341 -42.55 12.98 2.49
C LEU A 341 -42.63 14.27 1.67
N THR A 342 -41.52 14.63 0.96
CA THR A 342 -41.50 15.80 0.07
C THR A 342 -42.54 15.68 -1.04
N PHE A 343 -42.69 14.49 -1.64
CA PHE A 343 -43.74 14.24 -2.62
C PHE A 343 -45.12 14.42 -2.03
N LEU A 344 -45.40 13.76 -0.90
CA LEU A 344 -46.72 13.81 -0.24
C LEU A 344 -47.09 15.23 0.19
N VAL A 345 -46.20 15.96 0.84
CA VAL A 345 -46.42 17.35 1.25
C VAL A 345 -46.63 18.26 0.05
N SER A 346 -45.78 18.11 -0.99
CA SER A 346 -45.92 18.93 -2.20
C SER A 346 -47.23 18.69 -2.91
N TYR A 347 -47.69 17.45 -3.00
CA TYR A 347 -48.90 17.09 -3.71
C TYR A 347 -50.18 17.36 -2.90
N PHE A 348 -50.23 16.94 -1.61
CA PHE A 348 -51.46 17.00 -0.80
C PHE A 348 -51.62 18.29 0.02
N VAL A 349 -50.49 18.92 0.44
CA VAL A 349 -50.55 20.12 1.29
C VAL A 349 -50.35 21.40 0.49
N LEU A 350 -49.37 21.36 -0.47
CA LEU A 350 -49.08 22.53 -1.30
C LEU A 350 -49.89 22.54 -2.61
N GLU A 351 -50.71 21.51 -2.86
CA GLU A 351 -51.55 21.34 -4.05
C GLU A 351 -50.82 21.57 -5.38
N ILE A 352 -49.55 21.20 -5.42
CA ILE A 352 -48.69 21.33 -6.61
C ILE A 352 -49.00 20.16 -7.54
N SER A 353 -48.84 20.38 -8.87
CA SER A 353 -49.01 19.32 -9.86
C SER A 353 -48.16 18.10 -9.55
N SER A 354 -48.63 16.90 -9.86
CA SER A 354 -47.96 15.63 -9.63
C SER A 354 -46.56 15.61 -10.21
N GLY A 355 -46.34 16.22 -11.41
CA GLY A 355 -45.04 16.32 -12.04
C GLY A 355 -44.04 17.15 -11.25
N GLN A 356 -44.46 18.34 -10.80
CA GLN A 356 -43.61 19.20 -10.00
C GLN A 356 -43.32 18.59 -8.61
N ALA A 357 -44.31 17.94 -7.99
CA ALA A 357 -44.12 17.23 -6.72
C ALA A 357 -43.10 16.09 -6.87
N LEU A 358 -43.17 15.33 -7.99
CA LEU A 358 -42.24 14.26 -8.32
C LEU A 358 -40.83 14.81 -8.55
N LEU A 359 -40.66 15.89 -9.33
CA LEU A 359 -39.37 16.54 -9.54
C LEU A 359 -38.70 16.98 -8.24
N ARG A 360 -39.49 17.55 -7.30
CA ARG A 360 -38.95 17.91 -5.97
C ARG A 360 -38.48 16.67 -5.20
N ALA A 361 -39.25 15.59 -5.24
CA ALA A 361 -38.85 14.34 -4.60
C ALA A 361 -37.57 13.73 -5.22
N ILE A 362 -37.49 13.73 -6.55
CA ILE A 362 -36.29 13.30 -7.29
C ILE A 362 -35.09 14.19 -6.96
N ALA A 363 -35.26 15.51 -6.89
CA ALA A 363 -34.20 16.44 -6.50
C ALA A 363 -33.67 16.12 -5.11
N VAL A 364 -34.50 15.76 -4.14
CA VAL A 364 -34.06 15.30 -2.81
C VAL A 364 -33.17 14.06 -2.93
N LEU A 365 -33.55 13.07 -3.74
CA LEU A 365 -32.76 11.84 -3.92
C LEU A 365 -31.38 12.13 -4.52
N VAL A 366 -31.31 12.99 -5.53
CA VAL A 366 -30.09 13.27 -6.28
C VAL A 366 -29.14 14.18 -5.48
N VAL A 367 -29.65 15.28 -4.92
CA VAL A 367 -28.83 16.26 -4.18
C VAL A 367 -28.26 15.68 -2.89
N SER A 368 -28.97 14.74 -2.27
CA SER A 368 -28.55 14.12 -1.01
C SER A 368 -27.47 13.04 -1.18
N CYS A 369 -26.87 12.85 -2.37
CA CYS A 369 -25.83 11.84 -2.55
C CYS A 369 -24.56 12.17 -1.74
N PRO A 370 -24.16 11.35 -0.75
CA PRO A 370 -22.91 11.55 0.00
C PRO A 370 -21.69 10.97 -0.75
N CYS A 371 -21.64 11.12 -2.08
CA CYS A 371 -20.66 10.47 -2.95
C CYS A 371 -19.21 10.77 -2.53
N ALA A 372 -18.91 12.01 -2.15
CA ALA A 372 -17.56 12.42 -1.72
C ALA A 372 -17.13 11.81 -0.37
N MET A 373 -18.07 11.51 0.53
CA MET A 373 -17.74 10.99 1.86
C MET A 373 -17.11 9.59 1.81
N GLY A 374 -17.55 8.74 0.88
CA GLY A 374 -17.00 7.40 0.69
C GLY A 374 -15.56 7.38 0.18
N LEU A 375 -15.10 8.50 -0.43
CA LEU A 375 -13.77 8.63 -1.04
C LEU A 375 -12.77 9.38 -0.19
N ALA A 376 -13.20 10.41 0.52
CA ALA A 376 -12.32 11.36 1.18
C ALA A 376 -11.32 10.66 2.11
N THR A 377 -11.79 9.78 2.97
CA THR A 377 -10.94 9.10 3.96
C THR A 377 -10.02 8.05 3.33
N PRO A 378 -10.50 7.09 2.50
CA PRO A 378 -9.62 6.11 1.86
C PRO A 378 -8.52 6.79 1.03
N THR A 379 -8.86 7.82 0.27
CA THR A 379 -7.90 8.55 -0.56
C THR A 379 -6.85 9.25 0.28
N ALA A 380 -7.24 9.96 1.36
CA ALA A 380 -6.30 10.64 2.25
C ALA A 380 -5.34 9.65 2.94
N VAL A 381 -5.85 8.53 3.44
CA VAL A 381 -5.04 7.47 4.05
C VAL A 381 -4.06 6.88 3.06
N MET A 382 -4.51 6.56 1.84
CA MET A 382 -3.66 5.97 0.81
C MET A 382 -2.53 6.91 0.38
N VAL A 383 -2.84 8.19 0.18
CA VAL A 383 -1.81 9.20 -0.14
C VAL A 383 -0.81 9.32 1.01
N GLY A 384 -1.32 9.36 2.25
CA GLY A 384 -0.49 9.45 3.45
C GLY A 384 0.45 8.25 3.60
N VAL A 385 -0.10 7.03 3.55
CA VAL A 385 0.68 5.76 3.63
C VAL A 385 1.69 5.68 2.49
N GLY A 386 1.26 5.99 1.25
CA GLY A 386 2.13 5.96 0.09
C GLY A 386 3.30 6.96 0.17
N ARG A 387 3.06 8.16 0.71
CA ARG A 387 4.12 9.15 0.92
C ARG A 387 5.11 8.71 2.01
N LEU A 388 4.60 8.17 3.11
CA LEU A 388 5.44 7.65 4.20
C LEU A 388 6.29 6.46 3.73
N ALA A 389 5.71 5.54 2.96
CA ALA A 389 6.45 4.42 2.39
C ALA A 389 7.62 4.87 1.50
N ARG A 390 7.44 5.92 0.67
CA ARG A 390 8.53 6.52 -0.13
C ARG A 390 9.64 7.19 0.71
N LEU A 391 9.35 7.54 1.96
CA LEU A 391 10.31 8.06 2.91
C LEU A 391 10.96 6.95 3.76
N GLY A 392 10.75 5.68 3.42
CA GLY A 392 11.25 4.53 4.19
C GLY A 392 10.45 4.26 5.47
N VAL A 393 9.32 4.97 5.70
CA VAL A 393 8.48 4.80 6.89
C VAL A 393 7.34 3.85 6.58
N LEU A 394 7.38 2.64 7.14
CA LEU A 394 6.34 1.63 6.96
C LEU A 394 5.28 1.73 8.05
N ILE A 395 4.02 1.90 7.65
CA ILE A 395 2.86 2.02 8.54
C ILE A 395 2.06 0.72 8.54
N LYS A 396 1.73 0.20 9.72
CA LYS A 396 0.97 -1.05 9.91
C LYS A 396 -0.55 -0.84 9.95
N GLY A 397 -1.11 0.12 9.22
CA GLY A 397 -2.56 0.25 9.11
C GLY A 397 -3.06 1.69 9.07
N GLY A 398 -4.24 1.87 8.48
CA GLY A 398 -4.90 3.17 8.38
C GLY A 398 -5.25 3.78 9.75
N ARG A 399 -5.54 2.94 10.74
CA ARG A 399 -5.73 3.36 12.14
C ARG A 399 -4.50 4.06 12.70
N THR A 400 -3.30 3.56 12.39
CA THR A 400 -2.04 4.16 12.84
C THR A 400 -1.88 5.57 12.27
N VAL A 401 -2.25 5.79 11.00
CA VAL A 401 -2.20 7.13 10.38
C VAL A 401 -3.10 8.12 11.11
N GLU A 402 -4.33 7.70 11.47
CA GLU A 402 -5.26 8.53 12.24
C GLU A 402 -4.74 8.81 13.66
N GLN A 403 -4.14 7.83 14.32
CA GLN A 403 -3.55 7.98 15.66
C GLN A 403 -2.34 8.91 15.66
N LEU A 404 -1.51 8.89 14.60
CA LEU A 404 -0.35 9.78 14.47
C LEU A 404 -0.75 11.26 14.54
N ALA A 405 -1.94 11.63 14.06
CA ALA A 405 -2.44 13.01 14.14
C ALA A 405 -2.75 13.46 15.58
N ASN A 406 -2.92 12.53 16.53
CA ASN A 406 -3.34 12.78 17.90
C ASN A 406 -2.25 12.49 18.94
N ILE A 407 -0.99 12.31 18.51
CA ILE A 407 0.13 12.04 19.41
C ILE A 407 0.40 13.26 20.29
N GLN A 408 0.46 13.03 21.62
CA GLN A 408 0.81 14.05 22.62
C GLN A 408 2.19 13.79 23.24
N HIS A 409 2.66 12.54 23.25
CA HIS A 409 3.93 12.16 23.84
C HIS A 409 4.72 11.30 22.86
N LEU A 410 6.01 11.62 22.69
CA LEU A 410 6.97 10.84 21.94
C LEU A 410 7.97 10.22 22.90
N VAL A 411 8.11 8.91 22.86
CA VAL A 411 9.08 8.15 23.63
C VAL A 411 10.06 7.52 22.66
N PHE A 412 11.34 7.88 22.81
CA PHE A 412 12.41 7.36 21.97
C PHE A 412 13.21 6.31 22.74
N ASP A 413 13.47 5.17 22.09
CA ASP A 413 14.51 4.28 22.53
C ASP A 413 15.88 4.93 22.31
N LYS A 414 16.83 4.71 23.23
CA LYS A 414 18.15 5.30 23.12
C LYS A 414 19.00 4.62 22.03
N THR A 415 19.12 3.29 22.14
CA THR A 415 20.11 2.54 21.36
C THR A 415 19.60 2.18 19.98
N GLY A 416 20.27 2.64 18.94
CA GLY A 416 19.87 2.40 17.54
C GLY A 416 18.73 3.30 17.03
N THR A 417 18.13 4.15 17.91
CA THR A 417 17.12 5.15 17.56
C THR A 417 17.67 6.56 17.69
N LEU A 418 18.08 6.96 18.88
CA LEU A 418 18.74 8.26 19.12
C LEU A 418 20.25 8.21 18.88
N THR A 419 20.81 7.02 18.88
CA THR A 419 22.23 6.77 18.62
C THR A 419 22.36 5.84 17.42
N THR A 420 23.50 5.88 16.76
CA THR A 420 23.82 5.01 15.62
C THR A 420 24.03 3.54 16.01
N GLY A 421 24.04 3.21 17.29
CA GLY A 421 24.42 1.90 17.83
C GLY A 421 25.92 1.56 17.64
N LYS A 422 26.67 2.46 17.02
CA LYS A 422 28.11 2.33 16.83
C LYS A 422 28.83 3.15 17.88
N PHE A 423 29.74 2.53 18.60
CA PHE A 423 30.62 3.22 19.51
C PHE A 423 31.68 3.99 18.70
N ARG A 424 32.05 5.16 19.18
CA ARG A 424 33.14 5.94 18.57
C ARG A 424 34.19 6.21 19.65
N ILE A 425 35.46 5.94 19.30
CA ILE A 425 36.57 6.26 20.20
C ILE A 425 36.77 7.78 20.22
N GLU A 426 36.50 8.41 21.37
CA GLU A 426 36.67 9.84 21.57
C GLU A 426 38.15 10.19 21.75
N SER A 427 38.86 9.38 22.54
CA SER A 427 40.29 9.58 22.81
C SER A 427 40.99 8.28 23.17
N ALA A 428 42.27 8.22 22.92
CA ALA A 428 43.15 7.14 23.36
C ALA A 428 44.37 7.71 24.08
N LYS A 429 44.70 7.14 25.23
CA LYS A 429 45.89 7.49 26.05
C LYS A 429 46.79 6.27 26.17
N TYR A 430 48.10 6.46 26.11
CA TYR A 430 49.10 5.39 26.16
C TYR A 430 50.06 5.65 27.30
N PRO A 431 49.75 5.27 28.56
CA PRO A 431 50.58 5.51 29.72
C PRO A 431 51.98 4.87 29.63
N SER A 432 52.07 3.71 28.99
CA SER A 432 53.37 3.02 28.74
C SER A 432 54.27 3.72 27.73
N GLY A 433 53.75 4.66 26.94
CA GLY A 433 54.46 5.27 25.81
C GLY A 433 54.54 4.40 24.54
N GLU A 434 54.17 3.14 24.60
CA GLU A 434 54.26 2.17 23.52
C GLU A 434 53.03 2.11 22.61
N MET A 435 52.64 3.25 22.07
CA MET A 435 51.44 3.41 21.26
C MET A 435 51.33 2.39 20.11
N LYS A 436 52.40 2.15 19.36
CA LYS A 436 52.38 1.25 18.21
C LYS A 436 52.11 -0.21 18.59
N LEU A 437 52.75 -0.67 19.66
CA LEU A 437 52.59 -2.02 20.18
C LEU A 437 51.18 -2.19 20.79
N ALA A 438 50.70 -1.23 21.60
CA ALA A 438 49.38 -1.27 22.17
C ALA A 438 48.28 -1.33 21.07
N ASN A 439 48.38 -0.52 20.02
CA ASN A 439 47.40 -0.53 18.90
C ASN A 439 47.44 -1.87 18.15
N ALA A 440 48.59 -2.45 17.98
CA ALA A 440 48.72 -3.75 17.29
C ALA A 440 48.14 -4.90 18.12
N LEU A 441 48.37 -4.89 19.45
CA LEU A 441 47.78 -5.84 20.41
C LEU A 441 46.27 -5.75 20.44
N VAL A 442 45.69 -4.53 20.57
CA VAL A 442 44.23 -4.32 20.55
C VAL A 442 43.62 -4.81 19.26
N TRP A 443 44.26 -4.49 18.12
CA TRP A 443 43.75 -4.90 16.81
C TRP A 443 43.75 -6.43 16.64
N GLU A 444 44.83 -7.11 17.08
CA GLU A 444 44.92 -8.56 16.98
C GLU A 444 43.99 -9.27 17.97
N MET A 445 43.85 -8.78 19.20
CA MET A 445 42.94 -9.35 20.20
C MET A 445 41.46 -9.24 19.77
N GLU A 446 41.07 -8.15 19.10
CA GLU A 446 39.67 -7.92 18.66
C GLU A 446 39.41 -8.37 17.22
N ARG A 447 40.40 -8.95 16.53
CA ARG A 447 40.31 -9.34 15.11
C ARG A 447 39.14 -10.27 14.82
N HIS A 448 38.83 -11.19 15.70
CA HIS A 448 37.78 -12.19 15.55
C HIS A 448 36.54 -11.94 16.40
N SER A 449 36.49 -10.83 17.14
CA SER A 449 35.35 -10.47 17.96
C SER A 449 34.24 -9.80 17.12
N SER A 450 33.00 -10.26 17.29
CA SER A 450 31.80 -9.64 16.70
C SER A 450 31.17 -8.55 17.57
N HIS A 451 31.76 -8.27 18.74
CA HIS A 451 31.23 -7.28 19.69
C HIS A 451 31.26 -5.87 19.07
N PRO A 452 30.23 -5.02 19.23
CA PRO A 452 30.17 -3.66 18.66
C PRO A 452 31.38 -2.79 19.04
N ILE A 453 31.89 -2.91 20.28
CA ILE A 453 33.08 -2.21 20.76
C ILE A 453 34.34 -2.68 20.00
N ALA A 454 34.48 -3.97 19.76
CA ALA A 454 35.57 -4.54 18.98
C ALA A 454 35.63 -3.99 17.56
N GLN A 455 34.48 -3.90 16.91
CA GLN A 455 34.38 -3.30 15.57
C GLN A 455 34.80 -1.82 15.60
N SER A 456 34.39 -1.09 16.61
CA SER A 456 34.72 0.34 16.76
C SER A 456 36.19 0.56 17.06
N LEU A 457 36.81 -0.28 17.88
CA LEU A 457 38.25 -0.26 18.14
C LEU A 457 39.04 -0.54 16.86
N ARG A 458 38.68 -1.57 16.09
CA ARG A 458 39.34 -1.89 14.82
C ARG A 458 39.18 -0.74 13.82
N GLN A 459 37.99 -0.18 13.67
CA GLN A 459 37.75 0.94 12.78
C GLN A 459 38.54 2.20 13.18
N ALA A 460 38.66 2.49 14.46
CA ALA A 460 39.45 3.62 14.97
C ALA A 460 40.96 3.41 14.79
N LEU A 461 41.42 2.18 14.82
CA LEU A 461 42.82 1.80 14.63
C LEU A 461 43.18 1.49 13.16
N ASP A 462 42.20 1.56 12.25
CA ASP A 462 42.46 1.39 10.83
C ASP A 462 43.23 2.59 10.28
N GLY A 463 44.34 2.32 9.56
CA GLY A 463 45.24 3.37 9.09
C GLY A 463 46.16 4.00 10.15
N VAL A 464 46.05 3.62 11.44
CA VAL A 464 46.97 4.08 12.49
C VAL A 464 48.25 3.23 12.50
N PRO A 465 49.44 3.84 12.69
CA PRO A 465 50.70 3.08 12.75
C PRO A 465 50.66 2.00 13.84
N ARG A 466 50.94 0.75 13.43
CA ARG A 466 50.99 -0.43 14.29
C ARG A 466 52.40 -1.02 14.26
N SER A 467 52.77 -1.71 15.32
CA SER A 467 54.04 -2.45 15.35
C SER A 467 53.95 -3.70 14.46
N GLU A 468 54.99 -3.99 13.66
CA GLU A 468 55.10 -5.24 12.93
C GLU A 468 55.52 -6.42 13.83
N ASN A 469 56.13 -6.12 14.99
CA ASN A 469 56.58 -7.12 15.97
C ASN A 469 55.53 -7.29 17.09
N VAL A 470 54.43 -7.98 16.73
CA VAL A 470 53.43 -8.42 17.73
C VAL A 470 53.79 -9.85 18.16
N PRO A 471 53.84 -10.14 19.50
CA PRO A 471 54.05 -11.52 19.93
C PRO A 471 52.91 -12.40 19.44
N GLN A 472 53.20 -13.66 19.19
CA GLN A 472 52.16 -14.62 18.89
C GLN A 472 51.26 -14.77 20.12
N LEU A 473 49.89 -14.53 19.90
CA LEU A 473 48.93 -14.45 20.97
C LEU A 473 48.02 -15.70 21.00
N GLU A 474 47.88 -16.30 22.17
CA GLU A 474 46.80 -17.25 22.43
C GLU A 474 45.61 -16.51 23.07
N ILE A 475 44.58 -16.18 22.26
CA ILE A 475 43.50 -15.29 22.63
C ILE A 475 42.29 -16.11 23.11
N LYS A 476 41.74 -15.70 24.27
CA LYS A 476 40.51 -16.29 24.85
C LYS A 476 39.54 -15.16 25.29
N GLU A 477 38.28 -15.27 24.93
CA GLU A 477 37.24 -14.36 25.42
C GLU A 477 36.78 -14.79 26.82
N GLN A 478 36.78 -13.83 27.75
CA GLN A 478 36.24 -14.00 29.09
C GLN A 478 34.95 -13.19 29.23
N ARG A 479 33.82 -13.88 29.26
CA ARG A 479 32.48 -13.24 29.29
C ARG A 479 32.34 -12.24 30.41
N GLY A 480 31.90 -11.02 30.10
CA GLY A 480 31.65 -9.93 31.03
C GLY A 480 32.89 -9.16 31.52
N ILE A 481 34.08 -9.55 31.03
CA ILE A 481 35.36 -8.91 31.39
C ILE A 481 36.03 -8.36 30.12
N GLY A 482 36.22 -9.18 29.08
CA GLY A 482 36.89 -8.79 27.84
C GLY A 482 37.71 -9.94 27.25
N MET A 483 38.81 -9.58 26.55
CA MET A 483 39.73 -10.54 25.91
C MET A 483 40.96 -10.71 26.78
N VAL A 484 41.48 -11.94 26.88
CA VAL A 484 42.72 -12.29 27.55
C VAL A 484 43.60 -13.04 26.55
N ALA A 485 44.85 -12.65 26.43
CA ALA A 485 45.82 -13.25 25.54
C ALA A 485 47.14 -13.55 26.26
N GLY A 486 47.63 -14.80 26.11
CA GLY A 486 48.98 -15.15 26.52
C GLY A 486 49.93 -14.89 25.35
N GLY A 487 50.96 -14.07 25.56
CA GLY A 487 51.98 -13.79 24.56
C GLY A 487 53.11 -14.79 24.60
N ALA A 488 53.71 -15.11 23.44
CA ALA A 488 54.94 -15.94 23.36
C ALA A 488 56.16 -15.25 24.02
N ASP A 489 56.05 -13.98 24.36
CA ASP A 489 57.02 -13.17 25.11
C ASP A 489 56.93 -13.38 26.62
N GLY A 490 55.99 -14.21 27.07
CA GLY A 490 55.78 -14.54 28.49
C GLY A 490 54.84 -13.59 29.24
N TYR A 491 54.31 -12.53 28.60
CA TYR A 491 53.38 -11.60 29.18
C TYR A 491 51.91 -12.01 28.97
N THR A 492 51.06 -11.61 29.91
CA THR A 492 49.61 -11.76 29.76
C THR A 492 48.99 -10.43 29.40
N TYR A 493 48.29 -10.37 28.28
CA TYR A 493 47.58 -9.19 27.82
C TYR A 493 46.10 -9.32 28.12
N ARG A 494 45.48 -8.25 28.66
CA ARG A 494 44.07 -8.20 28.97
C ARG A 494 43.42 -6.94 28.39
N LEU A 495 42.40 -7.11 27.60
CA LEU A 495 41.65 -6.00 26.99
C LEU A 495 40.20 -6.06 27.41
N GLY A 496 39.69 -5.01 28.05
CA GLY A 496 38.29 -5.01 28.46
C GLY A 496 37.91 -3.76 29.27
N SER A 497 36.77 -3.86 30.00
CA SER A 497 36.20 -2.76 30.74
C SER A 497 36.98 -2.45 32.01
N ARG A 498 36.61 -1.36 32.70
CA ARG A 498 37.19 -0.94 33.99
C ARG A 498 37.22 -2.05 35.06
N ARG A 499 36.46 -3.11 34.91
CA ARG A 499 36.49 -4.28 35.82
C ARG A 499 37.81 -5.05 35.80
N LEU A 500 38.67 -4.78 34.83
CA LEU A 500 40.02 -5.34 34.77
C LEU A 500 41.01 -4.64 35.73
N LEU A 501 40.66 -3.43 36.21
CA LEU A 501 41.51 -2.62 37.05
C LEU A 501 41.19 -2.85 38.52
N ASP A 502 42.22 -2.85 39.38
CA ASP A 502 42.07 -2.80 40.81
C ASP A 502 41.51 -1.44 41.28
N GLU A 503 40.81 -1.39 42.38
CA GLU A 503 40.14 -0.18 42.93
C GLU A 503 41.07 1.02 43.15
N THR A 504 42.36 0.79 43.21
CA THR A 504 43.41 1.81 43.40
C THR A 504 43.77 2.57 42.12
N TYR A 505 43.33 2.11 40.96
CA TYR A 505 43.68 2.74 39.70
C TYR A 505 42.72 3.88 39.34
N ASN A 506 43.20 5.10 39.42
CA ASN A 506 42.40 6.29 39.16
C ASN A 506 42.65 6.82 37.72
N CYS A 507 42.21 6.05 36.71
CA CYS A 507 42.27 6.46 35.30
C CYS A 507 40.88 6.52 34.70
N GLU A 508 40.54 7.65 34.06
CA GLU A 508 39.28 7.81 33.35
C GLU A 508 39.36 7.17 31.97
N GLY A 509 38.48 6.20 31.69
CA GLY A 509 38.36 5.51 30.43
C GLY A 509 37.33 4.40 30.51
N ASP A 510 36.97 3.86 29.34
CA ASP A 510 35.94 2.82 29.22
C ASP A 510 36.53 1.45 28.88
N ILE A 511 37.64 1.43 28.13
CA ILE A 511 38.32 0.20 27.71
C ILE A 511 39.82 0.35 28.05
N PHE A 512 40.40 -0.69 28.60
CA PHE A 512 41.75 -0.74 29.07
C PHE A 512 42.50 -1.93 28.45
N LEU A 513 43.70 -1.69 27.94
CA LEU A 513 44.66 -2.72 27.61
C LEU A 513 45.72 -2.78 28.73
N LEU A 514 45.87 -3.95 29.31
CA LEU A 514 46.87 -4.23 30.33
C LEU A 514 47.90 -5.25 29.80
N GLN A 515 49.15 -5.07 30.18
CA GLN A 515 50.20 -6.08 30.16
C GLN A 515 50.45 -6.49 31.62
N ASP A 516 50.15 -7.75 31.96
CA ASP A 516 50.07 -8.25 33.33
C ASP A 516 49.13 -7.38 34.20
N GLN A 517 49.72 -6.43 34.97
CA GLN A 517 48.98 -5.48 35.82
C GLN A 517 49.20 -4.02 35.40
N GLU A 518 50.05 -3.73 34.43
CA GLU A 518 50.32 -2.37 33.97
C GLU A 518 49.42 -1.96 32.81
N VAL A 519 48.90 -0.72 32.88
CA VAL A 519 48.02 -0.18 31.85
C VAL A 519 48.85 0.32 30.66
N MET A 520 48.75 -0.32 29.52
CA MET A 520 49.37 0.07 28.26
C MET A 520 48.58 1.13 27.52
N ALA A 521 47.26 0.95 27.40
CA ALA A 521 46.41 1.86 26.68
C ALA A 521 45.04 2.00 27.36
N VAL A 522 44.44 3.19 27.23
CA VAL A 522 43.11 3.54 27.75
C VAL A 522 42.33 4.21 26.61
N PHE A 523 41.18 3.68 26.31
CA PHE A 523 40.27 4.23 25.28
C PHE A 523 39.01 4.77 25.96
N ARG A 524 38.55 5.92 25.51
CA ARG A 524 37.27 6.52 25.90
C ARG A 524 36.31 6.45 24.75
N LEU A 525 35.07 5.98 25.02
CA LEU A 525 34.01 5.79 24.04
C LEU A 525 33.05 6.98 23.99
#